data_c12e7371e5c3a1d57946215d575099a6
#
_entry.id   c12e7371e5c3a1d57946215d575099a6
#
_cell.length_a   1.000
_cell.length_b   1.000
_cell.length_c   1.000
_cell.angle_alpha   90.00
_cell.angle_beta   90.00
_cell.angle_gamma   90.00
#
_symmetry.space_group_name_H-M   'P 1'
#
loop_
_entity.id
_entity.type
_entity.pdbx_description
1 polymer ?
#
loop_
_entity_poly.entity_id
_entity_poly.type
_entity_poly.pdbx_seq_one_letter_code
_entity_poly.pdbx_strand_id
1 'polypeptide(L)'
;MRTREYLATKACLLTGAQGITDPAAIPAWSGMQQASLRTRAKVQYLPVTGPATVANSTPFLNTLIASGCAVIVAAGDIPAKTVSAQASLHPSQAFVLIGSTAGHPNITAVNGEDRDISARVEALVSAEVSGKE
;
A
#
# COMPACT_ATOMS: atom_id res chain seq x y z
N MET A 1 -19.13 -9.63 -26.84
CA MET A 1 -18.72 -9.84 -25.48
C MET A 1 -17.83 -8.71 -24.98
N ARG A 2 -18.02 -8.35 -23.78
CA ARG A 2 -17.32 -7.24 -23.20
C ARG A 2 -16.15 -7.74 -22.35
N THR A 3 -14.98 -7.20 -22.55
CA THR A 3 -13.87 -7.50 -21.68
C THR A 3 -14.08 -6.83 -20.33
N ARG A 4 -13.47 -7.40 -19.30
CA ARG A 4 -13.53 -6.80 -17.99
C ARG A 4 -12.77 -5.47 -18.00
N GLU A 5 -13.42 -4.44 -17.53
CA GLU A 5 -12.81 -3.13 -17.44
C GLU A 5 -12.33 -2.87 -16.02
N TYR A 6 -11.13 -2.33 -15.91
CA TYR A 6 -10.60 -1.87 -14.64
C TYR A 6 -10.87 -0.39 -14.48
N LEU A 7 -11.06 0.03 -13.24
CA LEU A 7 -11.19 1.45 -12.91
C LEU A 7 -9.84 2.14 -13.12
N ALA A 8 -9.87 3.43 -13.37
CA ALA A 8 -8.65 4.22 -13.45
C ALA A 8 -7.95 4.31 -12.08
N THR A 9 -8.71 4.18 -11.01
CA THR A 9 -8.20 4.22 -9.64
C THR A 9 -7.31 3.02 -9.36
N LYS A 10 -6.22 3.25 -8.66
CA LYS A 10 -5.29 2.17 -8.32
C LYS A 10 -4.83 2.26 -6.87
N ALA A 11 -4.46 1.11 -6.34
CA ALA A 11 -3.86 0.97 -5.02
C ALA A 11 -2.45 0.43 -5.19
N CYS A 12 -1.52 0.89 -4.38
CA CYS A 12 -0.11 0.59 -4.55
C CYS A 12 0.48 0.03 -3.27
N LEU A 13 1.44 -0.89 -3.41
CA LEU A 13 2.15 -1.51 -2.30
C LEU A 13 3.64 -1.20 -2.42
N LEU A 14 4.20 -0.64 -1.36
CA LEU A 14 5.65 -0.41 -1.27
C LEU A 14 6.24 -1.52 -0.42
N THR A 15 7.20 -2.25 -0.96
CA THR A 15 7.81 -3.40 -0.28
C THR A 15 9.31 -3.20 -0.11
N GLY A 16 9.93 -4.08 0.68
CA GLY A 16 11.38 -4.21 0.69
C GLY A 16 11.89 -4.85 -0.61
N ALA A 17 13.18 -5.15 -0.65
CA ALA A 17 13.84 -5.63 -1.88
C ALA A 17 13.27 -6.95 -2.41
N GLN A 18 12.65 -7.76 -1.56
CA GLN A 18 12.09 -9.04 -1.97
C GLN A 18 10.71 -8.93 -2.62
N GLY A 19 10.15 -7.73 -2.70
CA GLY A 19 8.86 -7.53 -3.33
C GLY A 19 7.75 -8.30 -2.66
N ILE A 20 6.87 -8.90 -3.45
CA ILE A 20 5.72 -9.65 -2.94
C ILE A 20 6.08 -11.04 -2.40
N THR A 21 7.34 -11.43 -2.43
CA THR A 21 7.80 -12.66 -1.75
C THR A 21 8.24 -12.39 -0.32
N ASP A 22 8.36 -11.13 0.07
CA ASP A 22 8.67 -10.75 1.45
C ASP A 22 7.52 -11.18 2.36
N PRO A 23 7.79 -11.90 3.47
CA PRO A 23 6.73 -12.35 4.37
C PRO A 23 5.81 -11.22 4.85
N ALA A 24 6.34 -10.02 5.03
CA ALA A 24 5.51 -8.87 5.44
C ALA A 24 4.57 -8.42 4.31
N ALA A 25 4.95 -8.63 3.06
CA ALA A 25 4.16 -8.19 1.90
C ALA A 25 3.11 -9.21 1.48
N ILE A 26 3.33 -10.49 1.73
CA ILE A 26 2.43 -11.55 1.25
C ILE A 26 0.98 -11.33 1.66
N PRO A 27 0.66 -11.14 2.96
CA PRO A 27 -0.74 -10.93 3.34
C PRO A 27 -1.31 -9.61 2.82
N ALA A 28 -0.49 -8.57 2.77
CA ALA A 28 -0.94 -7.28 2.24
C ALA A 28 -1.28 -7.39 0.76
N TRP A 29 -0.42 -8.03 -0.02
CA TRP A 29 -0.67 -8.20 -1.45
C TRP A 29 -1.92 -9.06 -1.71
N SER A 30 -2.10 -10.12 -0.91
CA SER A 30 -3.30 -10.96 -1.00
C SER A 30 -4.57 -10.12 -0.78
N GLY A 31 -4.57 -9.27 0.24
CA GLY A 31 -5.71 -8.38 0.50
C GLY A 31 -5.96 -7.41 -0.64
N MET A 32 -4.89 -6.85 -1.21
CA MET A 32 -5.01 -5.93 -2.34
C MET A 32 -5.58 -6.63 -3.58
N GLN A 33 -5.16 -7.87 -3.84
CA GLN A 33 -5.70 -8.64 -4.96
C GLN A 33 -7.20 -8.92 -4.77
N GLN A 34 -7.62 -9.24 -3.55
CA GLN A 34 -9.04 -9.44 -3.25
C GLN A 34 -9.82 -8.14 -3.45
N ALA A 35 -9.26 -7.01 -3.03
CA ALA A 35 -9.88 -5.71 -3.25
C ALA A 35 -10.01 -5.41 -4.74
N SER A 36 -9.01 -5.75 -5.53
CA SER A 36 -9.06 -5.57 -6.98
C SER A 36 -10.18 -6.40 -7.62
N LEU A 37 -10.33 -7.64 -7.17
CA LEU A 37 -11.42 -8.51 -7.67
C LEU A 37 -12.79 -7.93 -7.34
N ARG A 38 -12.91 -7.31 -6.17
CA ARG A 38 -14.17 -6.75 -5.70
C ARG A 38 -14.51 -5.42 -6.37
N THR A 39 -13.53 -4.54 -6.53
CA THR A 39 -13.76 -3.15 -6.93
C THR A 39 -13.36 -2.85 -8.36
N ARG A 40 -12.60 -3.73 -9.00
CA ARG A 40 -11.97 -3.54 -10.32
C ARG A 40 -10.86 -2.48 -10.31
N ALA A 41 -10.47 -1.99 -9.15
CA ALA A 41 -9.32 -1.09 -9.05
C ALA A 41 -8.04 -1.85 -9.42
N LYS A 42 -7.11 -1.15 -10.03
CA LYS A 42 -5.81 -1.73 -10.35
C LYS A 42 -4.97 -1.81 -9.08
N VAL A 43 -4.17 -2.86 -8.97
CA VAL A 43 -3.21 -2.97 -7.88
C VAL A 43 -1.82 -3.21 -8.45
N GLN A 44 -0.83 -2.59 -7.84
CA GLN A 44 0.56 -2.74 -8.25
C GLN A 44 1.47 -2.70 -7.03
N TYR A 45 2.68 -3.19 -7.19
CA TYR A 45 3.67 -3.12 -6.12
C TYR A 45 4.98 -2.58 -6.66
N LEU A 46 5.77 -2.00 -5.76
CA LEU A 46 7.07 -1.43 -6.09
C LEU A 46 8.06 -1.84 -5.01
N PRO A 47 9.03 -2.70 -5.32
CA PRO A 47 10.06 -3.04 -4.35
C PRO A 47 11.11 -1.94 -4.26
N VAL A 48 11.58 -1.68 -3.05
CA VAL A 48 12.68 -0.76 -2.83
C VAL A 48 13.98 -1.51 -3.06
N THR A 49 14.68 -1.19 -4.14
CA THR A 49 15.96 -1.81 -4.45
C THR A 49 17.11 -0.92 -3.98
N GLY A 50 18.27 -1.51 -3.74
CA GLY A 50 19.43 -0.79 -3.24
C GLY A 50 19.52 -0.83 -1.72
N PRO A 51 20.22 0.13 -1.09
CA PRO A 51 20.41 0.10 0.36
C PRO A 51 19.09 0.12 1.14
N ALA A 52 19.04 -0.62 2.24
CA ALA A 52 17.87 -0.69 3.10
C ALA A 52 17.85 0.53 4.05
N THR A 53 17.59 1.69 3.51
CA THR A 53 17.54 2.95 4.26
C THR A 53 16.31 3.76 3.87
N VAL A 54 15.84 4.60 4.78
CA VAL A 54 14.74 5.53 4.51
C VAL A 54 15.12 6.48 3.37
N ALA A 55 16.36 6.96 3.36
CA ALA A 55 16.83 7.86 2.31
C ALA A 55 16.71 7.22 0.92
N ASN A 56 17.08 5.94 0.79
CA ASN A 56 16.95 5.24 -0.49
C ASN A 56 15.49 4.93 -0.83
N SER A 57 14.67 4.68 0.17
CA SER A 57 13.26 4.30 -0.02
C SER A 57 12.38 5.50 -0.40
N THR A 58 12.72 6.70 0.05
CA THR A 58 11.90 7.90 -0.15
C THR A 58 11.58 8.19 -1.63
N PRO A 59 12.53 8.13 -2.57
CA PRO A 59 12.20 8.34 -3.99
C PRO A 59 11.19 7.31 -4.53
N PHE A 60 11.25 6.06 -4.04
CA PHE A 60 10.29 5.04 -4.45
C PHE A 60 8.88 5.40 -3.98
N LEU A 61 8.76 5.86 -2.73
CA LEU A 61 7.47 6.32 -2.21
C LEU A 61 6.97 7.52 -3.03
N ASN A 62 7.83 8.48 -3.31
CA ASN A 62 7.46 9.65 -4.10
C ASN A 62 6.97 9.28 -5.50
N THR A 63 7.56 8.24 -6.09
CA THR A 63 7.11 7.72 -7.38
C THR A 63 5.67 7.25 -7.30
N LEU A 64 5.31 6.52 -6.25
CA LEU A 64 3.94 6.04 -6.07
C LEU A 64 2.97 7.19 -5.82
N ILE A 65 3.36 8.18 -5.01
CA ILE A 65 2.52 9.35 -4.76
C ILE A 65 2.28 10.11 -6.08
N ALA A 66 3.34 10.34 -6.84
CA ALA A 66 3.25 11.06 -8.11
C ALA A 66 2.41 10.30 -9.14
N SER A 67 2.37 8.98 -9.07
CA SER A 67 1.58 8.18 -10.01
C SER A 67 0.08 8.17 -9.68
N GLY A 68 -0.33 8.78 -8.58
CA GLY A 68 -1.74 8.96 -8.26
C GLY A 68 -2.40 7.76 -7.59
N CYS A 69 -1.66 7.00 -6.79
CA CYS A 69 -2.26 5.89 -6.05
C CYS A 69 -3.29 6.41 -5.06
N ALA A 70 -4.50 5.83 -5.07
CA ALA A 70 -5.56 6.21 -4.13
C ALA A 70 -5.17 5.89 -2.69
N VAL A 71 -4.43 4.79 -2.50
CA VAL A 71 -3.92 4.37 -1.21
C VAL A 71 -2.57 3.71 -1.44
N ILE A 72 -1.64 3.93 -0.53
CA ILE A 72 -0.33 3.30 -0.55
C ILE A 72 -0.18 2.44 0.70
N VAL A 73 0.00 1.15 0.49
CA VAL A 73 0.22 0.18 1.56
C VAL A 73 1.72 -0.03 1.67
N ALA A 74 2.28 0.10 2.86
CA ALA A 74 3.69 -0.12 3.10
C ALA A 74 3.88 -1.36 3.96
N ALA A 75 4.60 -2.33 3.44
CA ALA A 75 4.86 -3.60 4.13
C ALA A 75 6.36 -3.78 4.28
N GLY A 76 6.81 -4.01 5.52
CA GLY A 76 8.22 -4.16 5.85
C GLY A 76 8.73 -2.98 6.66
N ASP A 77 9.89 -3.16 7.28
CA ASP A 77 10.43 -2.18 8.21
C ASP A 77 10.78 -0.85 7.54
N ILE A 78 11.54 -0.89 6.46
CA ILE A 78 11.96 0.34 5.77
C ILE A 78 10.81 1.04 5.07
N PRO A 79 9.92 0.35 4.32
CA PRO A 79 8.74 1.03 3.78
C PRO A 79 7.88 1.70 4.85
N ALA A 80 7.66 1.03 5.98
CA ALA A 80 6.86 1.61 7.06
C ALA A 80 7.53 2.85 7.66
N LYS A 81 8.83 2.81 7.90
CA LYS A 81 9.58 3.97 8.40
C LYS A 81 9.55 5.13 7.41
N THR A 82 9.63 4.83 6.12
CA THR A 82 9.60 5.84 5.07
C THR A 82 8.25 6.56 5.06
N VAL A 83 7.15 5.82 5.13
CA VAL A 83 5.82 6.41 5.19
C VAL A 83 5.66 7.25 6.45
N SER A 84 6.11 6.74 7.61
CA SER A 84 6.01 7.48 8.86
C SER A 84 6.75 8.82 8.77
N ALA A 85 7.88 8.87 8.08
CA ALA A 85 8.66 10.09 7.92
C ALA A 85 8.04 11.07 6.92
N GLN A 86 7.30 10.58 5.93
CA GLN A 86 6.82 11.40 4.81
C GLN A 86 5.33 11.73 4.86
N ALA A 87 4.55 11.02 5.67
CA ALA A 87 3.08 11.15 5.64
C ALA A 87 2.59 12.57 5.91
N SER A 88 3.24 13.29 6.82
CA SER A 88 2.83 14.66 7.16
C SER A 88 3.02 15.65 6.00
N LEU A 89 3.89 15.31 5.06
CA LEU A 89 4.12 16.13 3.86
C LEU A 89 3.08 15.89 2.77
N HIS A 90 2.25 14.85 2.93
CA HIS A 90 1.23 14.46 1.95
C HIS A 90 -0.09 14.18 2.66
N PRO A 91 -0.69 15.20 3.29
CA PRO A 91 -1.85 14.99 4.18
C PRO A 91 -3.10 14.46 3.47
N SER A 92 -3.21 14.64 2.16
CA SER A 92 -4.35 14.12 1.41
C SER A 92 -4.12 12.71 0.86
N GLN A 93 -2.93 12.15 1.05
CA GLN A 93 -2.63 10.78 0.61
C GLN A 93 -2.95 9.79 1.73
N ALA A 94 -3.74 8.77 1.42
CA ALA A 94 -4.04 7.70 2.37
C ALA A 94 -2.90 6.67 2.38
N PHE A 95 -2.47 6.28 3.56
CA PHE A 95 -1.44 5.27 3.77
C PHE A 95 -1.94 4.18 4.70
N VAL A 96 -1.50 2.94 4.45
CA VAL A 96 -1.73 1.80 5.33
C VAL A 96 -0.35 1.21 5.68
N LEU A 97 -0.06 1.10 6.97
CA LEU A 97 1.21 0.51 7.44
C LEU A 97 0.94 -0.87 8.02
N ILE A 98 1.72 -1.84 7.58
CA ILE A 98 1.63 -3.20 8.10
C ILE A 98 2.65 -3.36 9.22
N GLY A 99 2.14 -3.72 10.42
CA GLY A 99 3.01 -4.03 11.55
C GLY A 99 3.61 -2.83 12.27
N SER A 100 2.99 -1.67 12.14
CA SER A 100 3.51 -0.44 12.75
C SER A 100 2.38 0.35 13.41
N THR A 101 2.70 1.50 13.97
CA THR A 101 1.71 2.40 14.58
C THR A 101 1.38 3.52 13.59
N ALA A 102 0.16 4.06 13.70
CA ALA A 102 -0.30 5.08 12.75
C ALA A 102 0.50 6.38 12.84
N GLY A 103 0.53 7.03 13.95
CA GLY A 103 1.29 8.25 14.16
C GLY A 103 0.79 9.51 13.46
N HIS A 104 0.03 9.40 12.37
CA HIS A 104 -0.50 10.52 11.61
C HIS A 104 -1.94 10.24 11.18
N PRO A 105 -2.77 11.30 10.99
CA PRO A 105 -4.17 11.12 10.63
C PRO A 105 -4.42 10.38 9.32
N ASN A 106 -3.49 10.48 8.38
CA ASN A 106 -3.63 9.84 7.07
C ASN A 106 -2.99 8.44 7.00
N ILE A 107 -2.59 7.89 8.14
CA ILE A 107 -2.05 6.55 8.24
C ILE A 107 -3.01 5.67 9.03
N THR A 108 -3.31 4.48 8.49
CA THR A 108 -4.02 3.43 9.21
C THR A 108 -3.05 2.27 9.42
N ALA A 109 -2.85 1.86 10.66
CA ALA A 109 -1.97 0.75 10.98
C ALA A 109 -2.76 -0.56 11.01
N VAL A 110 -2.17 -1.62 10.47
CA VAL A 110 -2.77 -2.96 10.44
C VAL A 110 -1.79 -3.94 11.07
N ASN A 111 -2.27 -4.63 12.09
CA ASN A 111 -1.47 -5.62 12.83
C ASN A 111 -2.28 -6.91 12.98
N GLY A 112 -1.62 -8.00 13.34
CA GLY A 112 -2.26 -9.27 13.58
C GLY A 112 -1.62 -10.39 12.79
N GLU A 113 -2.34 -11.50 12.67
CA GLU A 113 -1.90 -12.63 11.88
C GLU A 113 -2.15 -12.36 10.40
N ASP A 114 -1.52 -13.17 9.54
CA ASP A 114 -1.59 -12.96 8.09
C ASP A 114 -3.02 -12.86 7.56
N ARG A 115 -3.93 -13.70 8.05
CA ARG A 115 -5.32 -13.65 7.60
C ARG A 115 -6.03 -12.38 8.03
N ASP A 116 -5.67 -11.85 9.22
CA ASP A 116 -6.25 -10.60 9.73
C ASP A 116 -5.73 -9.42 8.91
N ILE A 117 -4.45 -9.43 8.60
CA ILE A 117 -3.83 -8.41 7.76
C ILE A 117 -4.48 -8.41 6.38
N SER A 118 -4.61 -9.58 5.76
CA SER A 118 -5.21 -9.69 4.44
C SER A 118 -6.64 -9.15 4.43
N ALA A 119 -7.45 -9.53 5.40
CA ALA A 119 -8.85 -9.08 5.49
C ALA A 119 -8.95 -7.57 5.71
N ARG A 120 -8.11 -7.03 6.59
CA ARG A 120 -8.10 -5.58 6.88
C ARG A 120 -7.61 -4.77 5.69
N VAL A 121 -6.57 -5.24 5.01
CA VAL A 121 -6.05 -4.57 3.82
C VAL A 121 -7.12 -4.58 2.72
N GLU A 122 -7.78 -5.69 2.51
CA GLU A 122 -8.86 -5.76 1.54
C GLU A 122 -9.95 -4.73 1.84
N ALA A 123 -10.39 -4.64 3.09
CA ALA A 123 -11.43 -3.70 3.48
C ALA A 123 -10.99 -2.26 3.33
N LEU A 124 -9.78 -1.93 3.79
CA LEU A 124 -9.26 -0.57 3.73
C LEU A 124 -9.01 -0.11 2.29
N VAL A 125 -8.42 -0.97 1.48
CA VAL A 125 -8.15 -0.65 0.07
C VAL A 125 -9.46 -0.48 -0.68
N SER A 126 -10.43 -1.37 -0.46
CA SER A 126 -11.73 -1.27 -1.11
C SER A 126 -12.42 0.04 -0.77
N ALA A 127 -12.37 0.46 0.50
CA ALA A 127 -12.96 1.72 0.93
C ALA A 127 -12.29 2.92 0.27
N GLU A 128 -10.95 2.94 0.20
CA GLU A 128 -10.23 4.07 -0.38
C GLU A 128 -10.43 4.19 -1.88
N VAL A 129 -10.37 3.09 -2.61
CA VAL A 129 -10.56 3.15 -4.06
C VAL A 129 -12.01 3.49 -4.41
N SER A 130 -12.98 3.01 -3.63
CA SER A 130 -14.39 3.34 -3.85
C SER A 130 -14.67 4.80 -3.55
N GLY A 131 -14.00 5.37 -2.55
CA GLY A 131 -14.14 6.78 -2.21
C GLY A 131 -13.58 7.73 -3.25
N LYS A 132 -12.74 7.25 -4.17
CA LYS A 132 -12.16 8.07 -5.23
C LYS A 132 -12.96 8.01 -6.54
N GLU A 133 -13.99 7.17 -6.61
CA GLU A 133 -14.87 7.07 -7.78
C GLU A 133 -16.01 8.11 -7.79
#